data_f0d5cb96f4d7a0658147b6c600e92d2a
#
_entry.id   f0d5cb96f4d7a0658147b6c600e92d2a
#
_cell.length_a   1.000
_cell.length_b   1.000
_cell.length_c   1.000
_cell.angle_alpha   90.00
_cell.angle_beta   90.00
_cell.angle_gamma   90.00
#
_symmetry.space_group_name_H-M   'P 1'
#
loop_
_entity.id
_entity.type
_entity.pdbx_description
1 polymer ?
#
loop_
_entity_poly.entity_id
_entity_poly.type
_entity_poly.pdbx_seq_one_letter_code
_entity_poly.pdbx_strand_id
1 'polypeptide(L)'
;MTLIKFRMMAAIVLGLGACQQAMENTSKEEWVPLFNGKDLSGWDIKIAGQPLNDNYKNTFRVQDSMLRVVYDNYEKFDGRFGHIYTQSPYSYYKLRFQYRFMGKHLADAPVWGDRNSGIMVHSQSAKSLELKQDFPVSLEMQLLADTGKNDRPTGNICTPGTQVHISDSLSLDHCVNSNSKFYKVGDWVSGSVEVYGDSLVRHIIEGDTVLTYTKPIIGGGYVGGGFGWSFGHITDSLVWINKANTPLTEGYIALQAESQPVDFRKIEILNLVGCMDPKAKNYKPYYVKGDKSKCKY
;
A
#
# COMPACT_ATOMS: atom_id res chain seq x y z
N MET A 1 54.57 -59.69 -7.06
CA MET A 1 54.39 -58.44 -6.24
C MET A 1 53.26 -57.62 -6.81
N THR A 2 52.17 -57.53 -6.10
CA THR A 2 50.83 -57.28 -6.59
C THR A 2 50.49 -55.81 -6.50
N LEU A 3 50.14 -55.23 -7.64
CA LEU A 3 49.57 -53.85 -7.70
C LEU A 3 48.05 -53.92 -7.43
N ILE A 4 47.62 -53.37 -6.33
CA ILE A 4 46.19 -53.15 -6.02
C ILE A 4 45.76 -51.78 -6.54
N LYS A 5 44.80 -51.77 -7.48
CA LYS A 5 44.17 -50.59 -8.05
C LYS A 5 43.19 -50.02 -7.07
N PHE A 6 43.35 -48.75 -6.66
CA PHE A 6 42.31 -47.95 -6.07
C PHE A 6 41.47 -47.32 -7.18
N ARG A 7 40.23 -47.79 -7.34
CA ARG A 7 39.15 -47.10 -8.03
C ARG A 7 37.93 -47.24 -7.15
N MET A 8 37.53 -46.18 -6.51
CA MET A 8 36.15 -45.83 -6.15
C MET A 8 36.15 -44.62 -5.21
N MET A 9 35.70 -43.47 -5.72
CA MET A 9 34.96 -42.45 -5.00
C MET A 9 34.86 -41.16 -5.86
N ALA A 10 33.91 -41.12 -6.77
CA ALA A 10 33.61 -39.89 -7.50
C ALA A 10 32.13 -39.76 -7.89
N ALA A 11 31.20 -40.37 -7.10
CA ALA A 11 29.77 -40.37 -7.51
C ALA A 11 28.78 -39.83 -6.49
N ILE A 12 29.21 -39.22 -5.37
CA ILE A 12 28.27 -38.80 -4.31
C ILE A 12 28.15 -37.27 -4.12
N VAL A 13 28.98 -36.45 -4.76
CA VAL A 13 29.01 -35.01 -4.54
C VAL A 13 28.00 -34.25 -5.40
N LEU A 14 27.49 -34.80 -6.49
CA LEU A 14 26.58 -34.11 -7.42
C LEU A 14 25.11 -34.06 -6.95
N GLY A 15 24.67 -34.94 -6.04
CA GLY A 15 23.28 -35.00 -5.57
C GLY A 15 22.93 -33.97 -4.47
N LEU A 16 23.91 -33.60 -3.66
CA LEU A 16 23.69 -32.67 -2.54
C LEU A 16 23.62 -31.19 -2.98
N GLY A 17 24.38 -30.83 -4.02
CA GLY A 17 24.41 -29.48 -4.57
C GLY A 17 23.09 -29.07 -5.26
N ALA A 18 22.46 -29.99 -5.98
CA ALA A 18 21.18 -29.74 -6.66
C ALA A 18 19.99 -29.60 -5.67
N CYS A 19 20.01 -30.36 -4.56
CA CYS A 19 18.98 -30.30 -3.54
C CYS A 19 19.10 -29.01 -2.69
N GLN A 20 20.33 -28.58 -2.38
CA GLN A 20 20.58 -27.32 -1.68
C GLN A 20 20.24 -26.11 -2.54
N GLN A 21 20.57 -26.13 -3.83
CA GLN A 21 20.21 -25.05 -4.76
C GLN A 21 18.68 -24.96 -5.01
N ALA A 22 17.96 -26.06 -5.02
CA ALA A 22 16.49 -26.10 -5.08
C ALA A 22 15.86 -25.58 -3.78
N MET A 23 16.41 -25.87 -2.61
CA MET A 23 15.94 -25.35 -1.32
C MET A 23 16.25 -23.85 -1.14
N GLU A 24 17.40 -23.35 -1.57
CA GLU A 24 17.71 -21.92 -1.57
C GLU A 24 16.79 -21.13 -2.51
N ASN A 25 16.42 -21.68 -3.65
CA ASN A 25 15.55 -21.02 -4.62
C ASN A 25 14.07 -20.96 -4.16
N THR A 26 13.63 -21.87 -3.27
CA THR A 26 12.26 -21.85 -2.71
C THR A 26 12.10 -20.91 -1.51
N SER A 27 13.18 -20.50 -0.87
CA SER A 27 13.18 -19.61 0.30
C SER A 27 13.22 -18.13 -0.06
N LYS A 28 13.61 -17.78 -1.29
CA LYS A 28 13.74 -16.39 -1.73
C LYS A 28 12.36 -15.73 -1.92
N GLU A 29 12.14 -14.61 -1.23
CA GLU A 29 10.96 -13.75 -1.43
C GLU A 29 10.90 -13.23 -2.86
N GLU A 30 9.75 -13.42 -3.52
CA GLU A 30 9.52 -12.98 -4.91
C GLU A 30 8.78 -11.65 -4.92
N TRP A 31 9.51 -10.56 -4.81
CA TRP A 31 8.98 -9.22 -4.96
C TRP A 31 8.65 -8.92 -6.42
N VAL A 32 7.46 -8.43 -6.68
CA VAL A 32 6.97 -8.09 -8.02
C VAL A 32 6.75 -6.59 -8.11
N PRO A 33 7.30 -5.91 -9.15
CA PRO A 33 6.98 -4.50 -9.38
C PRO A 33 5.48 -4.32 -9.62
N LEU A 34 4.82 -3.46 -8.82
CA LEU A 34 3.48 -2.97 -9.10
C LEU A 34 3.49 -1.84 -10.12
N PHE A 35 4.55 -1.04 -10.11
CA PHE A 35 4.76 0.03 -11.07
C PHE A 35 5.90 -0.33 -12.02
N ASN A 36 5.63 -0.27 -13.34
CA ASN A 36 6.55 -0.72 -14.38
C ASN A 36 7.65 0.29 -14.73
N GLY A 37 7.58 1.53 -14.20
CA GLY A 37 8.53 2.61 -14.49
C GLY A 37 8.45 3.22 -15.88
N LYS A 38 7.45 2.86 -16.71
CA LYS A 38 7.32 3.28 -18.11
C LYS A 38 6.04 4.05 -18.38
N ASP A 39 4.91 3.56 -17.88
CA ASP A 39 3.59 4.13 -18.09
C ASP A 39 2.65 3.78 -16.92
N LEU A 40 1.40 4.23 -17.00
CA LEU A 40 0.37 3.99 -15.99
C LEU A 40 -0.48 2.74 -16.27
N SER A 41 -0.05 1.86 -17.18
CA SER A 41 -0.74 0.60 -17.45
C SER A 41 -0.82 -0.27 -16.20
N GLY A 42 -1.95 -0.95 -16.00
CA GLY A 42 -2.21 -1.73 -14.78
C GLY A 42 -2.76 -0.93 -13.59
N TRP A 43 -2.98 0.37 -13.78
CA TRP A 43 -3.56 1.25 -12.77
C TRP A 43 -4.86 1.88 -13.24
N ASP A 44 -5.81 2.07 -12.32
CA ASP A 44 -6.99 2.90 -12.50
C ASP A 44 -6.81 4.24 -11.80
N ILE A 45 -7.30 5.33 -12.38
CA ILE A 45 -7.21 6.68 -11.82
C ILE A 45 -8.60 7.16 -11.44
N LYS A 46 -8.74 7.74 -10.24
CA LYS A 46 -9.96 8.45 -9.85
C LYS A 46 -9.59 9.75 -9.15
N ILE A 47 -10.10 10.85 -9.71
CA ILE A 47 -9.95 12.20 -9.17
C ILE A 47 -11.36 12.73 -8.87
N ALA A 48 -11.57 13.35 -7.72
CA ALA A 48 -12.85 13.91 -7.31
C ALA A 48 -13.40 14.87 -8.38
N GLY A 49 -14.67 14.66 -8.75
CA GLY A 49 -15.33 15.41 -9.80
C GLY A 49 -15.00 14.97 -11.22
N GLN A 50 -14.17 13.92 -11.42
CA GLN A 50 -13.81 13.39 -12.74
C GLN A 50 -14.32 11.97 -12.95
N PRO A 51 -14.63 11.56 -14.19
CA PRO A 51 -14.90 10.16 -14.53
C PRO A 51 -13.72 9.23 -14.18
N LEU A 52 -14.01 7.94 -14.06
CA LEU A 52 -12.97 6.93 -13.92
C LEU A 52 -11.97 7.01 -15.08
N ASN A 53 -10.68 6.93 -14.74
CA ASN A 53 -9.54 6.99 -15.68
C ASN A 53 -9.37 8.33 -16.43
N ASP A 54 -10.07 9.39 -16.00
CA ASP A 54 -9.73 10.75 -16.40
C ASP A 54 -8.56 11.24 -15.51
N ASN A 55 -7.38 11.28 -16.11
CA ASN A 55 -6.18 11.83 -15.46
C ASN A 55 -6.18 13.36 -15.59
N TYR A 56 -7.14 14.00 -14.92
CA TYR A 56 -7.38 15.44 -14.98
C TYR A 56 -6.08 16.26 -14.90
N LYS A 57 -5.90 17.18 -15.83
CA LYS A 57 -4.69 18.05 -15.92
C LYS A 57 -3.37 17.26 -15.93
N ASN A 58 -3.42 15.96 -16.23
CA ASN A 58 -2.26 15.08 -16.22
C ASN A 58 -1.56 15.02 -14.84
N THR A 59 -2.38 14.86 -13.78
CA THR A 59 -1.95 14.83 -12.37
C THR A 59 -0.94 13.72 -12.10
N PHE A 60 -1.23 12.50 -12.59
CA PHE A 60 -0.32 11.36 -12.47
C PHE A 60 0.51 11.23 -13.75
N ARG A 61 1.83 11.24 -13.62
CA ARG A 61 2.77 11.14 -14.74
C ARG A 61 3.85 10.13 -14.46
N VAL A 62 4.42 9.59 -15.55
CA VAL A 62 5.67 8.83 -15.48
C VAL A 62 6.78 9.67 -16.06
N GLN A 63 7.80 9.93 -15.25
CA GLN A 63 8.99 10.64 -15.67
C GLN A 63 10.20 10.11 -14.89
N ASP A 64 11.33 9.88 -15.55
CA ASP A 64 12.56 9.36 -14.96
C ASP A 64 12.33 8.03 -14.21
N SER A 65 11.47 7.15 -14.78
CA SER A 65 11.04 5.88 -14.19
C SER A 65 10.37 6.02 -12.81
N MET A 66 9.83 7.21 -12.50
CA MET A 66 9.07 7.50 -11.28
C MET A 66 7.60 7.76 -11.60
N LEU A 67 6.71 7.33 -10.71
CA LEU A 67 5.35 7.82 -10.68
C LEU A 67 5.33 9.17 -9.95
N ARG A 68 4.90 10.20 -10.62
CA ARG A 68 4.90 11.56 -10.11
C ARG A 68 3.49 12.11 -10.02
N VAL A 69 3.16 12.67 -8.88
CA VAL A 69 1.97 13.52 -8.69
C VAL A 69 2.42 14.97 -8.90
N VAL A 70 1.78 15.67 -9.82
CA VAL A 70 2.14 17.04 -10.19
C VAL A 70 0.92 17.91 -10.40
N TYR A 71 1.09 19.22 -10.18
CA TYR A 71 0.01 20.22 -10.25
C TYR A 71 0.37 21.45 -11.12
N ASP A 72 1.38 21.32 -11.98
CA ASP A 72 1.85 22.43 -12.83
C ASP A 72 0.82 22.93 -13.87
N ASN A 73 -0.18 22.11 -14.19
CA ASN A 73 -1.28 22.49 -15.08
C ASN A 73 -2.53 22.98 -14.31
N TYR A 74 -2.48 23.06 -12.98
CA TYR A 74 -3.58 23.50 -12.15
C TYR A 74 -3.55 25.02 -11.96
N GLU A 75 -4.67 25.67 -12.18
CA GLU A 75 -4.87 27.06 -11.76
C GLU A 75 -5.33 27.12 -10.29
N LYS A 76 -6.14 26.15 -9.90
CA LYS A 76 -6.67 25.95 -8.54
C LYS A 76 -6.81 24.49 -8.24
N PHE A 77 -6.69 24.11 -6.96
CA PHE A 77 -6.92 22.75 -6.51
C PHE A 77 -8.41 22.35 -6.62
N ASP A 78 -9.31 23.22 -6.19
CA ASP A 78 -10.76 23.07 -6.31
C ASP A 78 -11.28 21.70 -5.82
N GLY A 79 -10.72 21.18 -4.71
CA GLY A 79 -11.11 19.89 -4.14
C GLY A 79 -10.78 18.67 -5.00
N ARG A 80 -9.80 18.76 -5.90
CA ARG A 80 -9.42 17.67 -6.82
C ARG A 80 -8.50 16.65 -6.14
N PHE A 81 -8.98 16.07 -5.03
CA PHE A 81 -8.33 14.91 -4.42
C PHE A 81 -8.31 13.75 -5.40
N GLY A 82 -7.18 13.07 -5.52
CA GLY A 82 -7.01 12.02 -6.51
C GLY A 82 -6.25 10.83 -5.98
N HIS A 83 -6.50 9.68 -6.58
CA HIS A 83 -5.78 8.46 -6.26
C HIS A 83 -5.56 7.64 -7.52
N ILE A 84 -4.44 6.89 -7.56
CA ILE A 84 -4.16 5.89 -8.57
C ILE A 84 -4.14 4.51 -7.90
N TYR A 85 -4.92 3.56 -8.45
CA TYR A 85 -5.30 2.30 -7.81
C TYR A 85 -4.74 1.10 -8.55
N THR A 86 -4.40 0.04 -7.83
CA THR A 86 -4.23 -1.29 -8.45
C THR A 86 -5.56 -1.76 -9.05
N GLN A 87 -5.50 -2.55 -10.14
CA GLN A 87 -6.71 -3.10 -10.80
C GLN A 87 -7.24 -4.37 -10.12
N SER A 88 -6.48 -4.93 -9.19
CA SER A 88 -6.87 -6.12 -8.42
C SER A 88 -6.72 -5.88 -6.92
N PRO A 89 -7.61 -6.47 -6.08
CA PRO A 89 -7.48 -6.41 -4.64
C PRO A 89 -6.39 -7.34 -4.12
N TYR A 90 -5.93 -7.06 -2.89
CA TYR A 90 -4.94 -7.85 -2.15
C TYR A 90 -5.41 -8.03 -0.71
N SER A 91 -5.04 -9.17 -0.09
CA SER A 91 -5.43 -9.51 1.28
C SER A 91 -4.25 -9.73 2.22
N TYR A 92 -3.28 -10.54 1.83
CA TYR A 92 -2.07 -10.82 2.62
C TYR A 92 -0.85 -10.48 1.76
N TYR A 93 -0.12 -9.45 2.14
CA TYR A 93 1.02 -8.97 1.34
C TYR A 93 1.95 -8.08 2.16
N LYS A 94 3.16 -7.87 1.59
CA LYS A 94 4.02 -6.75 1.96
C LYS A 94 4.15 -5.83 0.76
N LEU A 95 4.00 -4.55 0.96
CA LEU A 95 4.25 -3.50 -0.03
C LEU A 95 5.47 -2.71 0.41
N ARG A 96 6.38 -2.40 -0.52
CA ARG A 96 7.48 -1.48 -0.28
C ARG A 96 7.56 -0.44 -1.39
N PHE A 97 7.98 0.76 -1.03
CA PHE A 97 8.08 1.89 -1.94
C PHE A 97 9.09 2.92 -1.41
N GLN A 98 9.46 3.85 -2.28
CA GLN A 98 10.14 5.07 -1.85
C GLN A 98 9.33 6.28 -2.31
N TYR A 99 9.27 7.32 -1.47
CA TYR A 99 8.59 8.56 -1.80
C TYR A 99 9.43 9.78 -1.41
N ARG A 100 9.14 10.93 -2.03
CA ARG A 100 9.64 12.24 -1.59
C ARG A 100 8.65 13.33 -1.97
N PHE A 101 8.45 14.27 -1.11
CA PHE A 101 7.69 15.47 -1.42
C PHE A 101 8.52 16.45 -2.23
N MET A 102 7.88 17.15 -3.17
CA MET A 102 8.50 18.10 -4.07
C MET A 102 7.70 19.40 -4.10
N GLY A 103 8.30 20.44 -4.64
CA GLY A 103 7.60 21.70 -4.98
C GLY A 103 6.88 22.35 -3.80
N LYS A 104 5.76 22.98 -4.11
CA LYS A 104 4.91 23.70 -3.15
C LYS A 104 3.49 23.17 -3.23
N HIS A 105 2.82 23.18 -2.10
CA HIS A 105 1.38 22.97 -1.96
C HIS A 105 0.59 24.05 -2.72
N LEU A 106 -0.54 23.69 -3.32
CA LEU A 106 -1.43 24.64 -4.00
C LEU A 106 -2.08 25.57 -2.98
N ALA A 107 -2.07 26.87 -3.27
CA ALA A 107 -2.43 27.90 -2.29
C ALA A 107 -3.90 27.89 -1.85
N ASP A 108 -4.82 27.39 -2.68
CA ASP A 108 -6.25 27.27 -2.40
C ASP A 108 -6.65 25.89 -1.85
N ALA A 109 -5.68 24.99 -1.69
CA ALA A 109 -5.95 23.68 -1.11
C ALA A 109 -6.02 23.77 0.44
N PRO A 110 -6.69 22.81 1.10
CA PRO A 110 -6.75 22.78 2.55
C PRO A 110 -5.36 22.73 3.20
N VAL A 111 -5.16 23.48 4.27
CA VAL A 111 -3.86 23.60 4.97
C VAL A 111 -3.31 22.23 5.40
N TRP A 112 -4.17 21.29 5.77
CA TRP A 112 -3.77 19.94 6.14
C TRP A 112 -3.23 19.10 4.98
N GLY A 113 -3.51 19.50 3.71
CA GLY A 113 -2.92 18.88 2.51
C GLY A 113 -1.46 19.32 2.22
N ASP A 114 -0.93 20.33 2.96
CA ASP A 114 0.49 20.73 2.82
C ASP A 114 1.41 19.59 3.24
N ARG A 115 2.31 19.18 2.34
CA ARG A 115 3.25 18.06 2.55
C ARG A 115 2.57 16.79 3.03
N ASN A 116 1.43 16.47 2.40
CA ASN A 116 0.57 15.34 2.72
C ASN A 116 0.31 14.49 1.48
N SER A 117 0.33 13.19 1.66
CA SER A 117 -0.01 12.15 0.71
C SER A 117 -0.22 10.84 1.47
N GLY A 118 -0.62 9.75 0.80
CA GLY A 118 -0.86 8.48 1.48
C GLY A 118 -0.79 7.26 0.58
N ILE A 119 -0.63 6.12 1.21
CA ILE A 119 -0.82 4.79 0.63
C ILE A 119 -2.08 4.20 1.24
N MET A 120 -3.12 4.01 0.43
CA MET A 120 -4.36 3.37 0.84
C MET A 120 -4.21 1.86 0.75
N VAL A 121 -4.55 1.15 1.81
CA VAL A 121 -4.66 -0.31 1.85
C VAL A 121 -6.08 -0.70 2.25
N HIS A 122 -6.51 -1.92 1.91
CA HIS A 122 -7.91 -2.34 2.04
C HIS A 122 -8.91 -1.32 1.46
N SER A 123 -8.48 -0.62 0.42
CA SER A 123 -9.28 0.45 -0.20
C SER A 123 -10.44 -0.12 -1.01
N GLN A 124 -11.56 0.60 -1.04
CA GLN A 124 -12.56 0.39 -2.09
C GLN A 124 -11.92 0.57 -3.48
N SER A 125 -12.53 -0.02 -4.52
CA SER A 125 -12.00 0.10 -5.89
C SER A 125 -12.21 1.50 -6.46
N ALA A 126 -11.36 1.93 -7.38
CA ALA A 126 -11.56 3.17 -8.14
C ALA A 126 -12.93 3.22 -8.82
N LYS A 127 -13.45 2.05 -9.28
CA LYS A 127 -14.73 1.91 -9.97
C LYS A 127 -15.94 2.14 -9.08
N SER A 128 -15.79 1.96 -7.77
CA SER A 128 -16.88 2.11 -6.79
C SER A 128 -16.93 3.49 -6.14
N LEU A 129 -15.95 4.39 -6.43
CA LEU A 129 -16.02 5.75 -5.93
C LEU A 129 -17.10 6.54 -6.68
N GLU A 130 -17.86 7.31 -5.93
CA GLU A 130 -18.79 8.28 -6.48
C GLU A 130 -18.06 9.41 -7.22
N LEU A 131 -18.76 10.14 -8.08
CA LEU A 131 -18.14 11.16 -8.93
C LEU A 131 -17.38 12.20 -8.11
N LYS A 132 -17.95 12.66 -7.01
CA LYS A 132 -17.41 13.74 -6.16
C LYS A 132 -16.74 13.23 -4.88
N GLN A 133 -16.66 11.93 -4.68
CA GLN A 133 -16.04 11.37 -3.48
C GLN A 133 -14.57 11.76 -3.40
N ASP A 134 -14.15 12.31 -2.25
CA ASP A 134 -12.79 12.83 -2.04
C ASP A 134 -11.78 11.71 -1.82
N PHE A 135 -12.05 10.83 -0.85
CA PHE A 135 -11.16 9.74 -0.47
C PHE A 135 -11.89 8.40 -0.53
N PRO A 136 -11.20 7.30 -0.87
CA PRO A 136 -11.78 5.98 -0.77
C PRO A 136 -12.01 5.58 0.70
N VAL A 137 -13.05 4.78 0.94
CA VAL A 137 -13.14 4.04 2.20
C VAL A 137 -11.96 3.08 2.26
N SER A 138 -11.04 3.27 3.22
CA SER A 138 -9.74 2.60 3.25
C SER A 138 -9.05 2.76 4.60
N LEU A 139 -7.88 2.13 4.72
CA LEU A 139 -6.88 2.44 5.73
C LEU A 139 -5.74 3.19 5.03
N GLU A 140 -5.39 4.36 5.49
CA GLU A 140 -4.34 5.19 4.90
C GLU A 140 -3.06 5.12 5.74
N MET A 141 -1.96 4.63 5.16
CA MET A 141 -0.63 4.95 5.65
C MET A 141 -0.30 6.38 5.22
N GLN A 142 -0.60 7.34 6.08
CA GLN A 142 -0.38 8.77 5.80
C GLN A 142 1.11 9.09 5.74
N LEU A 143 1.50 9.73 4.67
CA LEU A 143 2.86 10.18 4.42
C LEU A 143 2.93 11.70 4.62
N LEU A 144 3.83 12.15 5.49
CA LEU A 144 4.02 13.57 5.77
C LEU A 144 5.48 13.97 5.61
N ALA A 145 5.70 15.26 5.27
CA ALA A 145 6.99 15.88 5.44
C ALA A 145 6.91 16.99 6.49
N ASP A 146 8.02 17.18 7.22
CA ASP A 146 8.13 18.15 8.29
C ASP A 146 8.02 19.60 7.78
N THR A 147 7.39 20.44 8.56
CA THR A 147 7.27 21.88 8.31
C THR A 147 8.47 22.70 8.81
N GLY A 148 9.47 22.03 9.38
CA GLY A 148 10.62 22.63 10.05
C GLY A 148 10.44 22.80 11.56
N LYS A 149 9.36 22.22 12.12
CA LYS A 149 9.04 22.28 13.55
C LYS A 149 9.26 20.96 14.29
N ASN A 150 9.62 19.88 13.57
CA ASN A 150 9.74 18.52 14.06
C ASN A 150 8.44 18.03 14.74
N ASP A 151 7.30 18.28 14.11
CA ASP A 151 5.97 18.03 14.67
C ASP A 151 5.10 17.10 13.82
N ARG A 152 5.59 16.62 12.66
CA ARG A 152 4.84 15.80 11.70
C ARG A 152 5.55 14.47 11.43
N PRO A 153 5.32 13.42 12.26
CA PRO A 153 5.80 12.08 11.96
C PRO A 153 5.10 11.55 10.70
N THR A 154 5.76 10.64 9.98
CA THR A 154 5.21 10.00 8.79
C THR A 154 4.86 8.54 9.04
N GLY A 155 4.02 7.92 8.18
CA GLY A 155 3.56 6.55 8.42
C GLY A 155 2.47 6.47 9.49
N ASN A 156 1.72 7.54 9.70
CA ASN A 156 0.54 7.57 10.55
C ASN A 156 -0.56 6.67 9.99
N ILE A 157 -1.60 6.36 10.77
CA ILE A 157 -2.85 5.79 10.25
C ILE A 157 -3.91 6.87 10.18
N CYS A 158 -4.60 7.02 9.03
CA CYS A 158 -5.89 7.69 8.93
C CYS A 158 -6.94 6.71 8.39
N THR A 159 -8.18 6.85 8.83
CA THR A 159 -9.24 5.84 8.66
C THR A 159 -10.50 6.42 7.99
N PRO A 160 -10.42 6.86 6.70
CA PRO A 160 -11.62 7.35 6.02
C PRO A 160 -12.65 6.21 5.85
N GLY A 161 -13.78 6.33 6.55
CA GLY A 161 -14.87 5.34 6.54
C GLY A 161 -14.56 4.01 7.22
N THR A 162 -13.47 3.92 7.94
CA THR A 162 -12.99 2.68 8.59
C THR A 162 -12.64 2.93 10.06
N GLN A 163 -12.36 1.86 10.79
CA GLN A 163 -11.84 1.91 12.15
C GLN A 163 -10.88 0.75 12.39
N VAL A 164 -9.98 0.92 13.35
CA VAL A 164 -8.96 -0.09 13.71
C VAL A 164 -8.82 -0.19 15.22
N HIS A 165 -8.22 -1.28 15.70
CA HIS A 165 -7.81 -1.41 17.09
C HIS A 165 -6.31 -1.09 17.22
N ILE A 166 -5.99 -0.20 18.15
CA ILE A 166 -4.62 0.15 18.55
C ILE A 166 -4.48 -0.26 20.03
N SER A 167 -3.46 -1.03 20.35
CA SER A 167 -3.27 -1.57 21.71
C SER A 167 -4.55 -2.26 22.25
N ASP A 168 -5.18 -3.10 21.40
CA ASP A 168 -6.40 -3.87 21.68
C ASP A 168 -7.69 -3.05 21.92
N SER A 169 -7.63 -1.73 21.80
CA SER A 169 -8.79 -0.85 21.93
C SER A 169 -9.21 -0.29 20.58
N LEU A 170 -10.52 -0.19 20.32
CA LEU A 170 -11.05 0.45 19.13
C LEU A 170 -10.68 1.94 19.16
N SER A 171 -9.94 2.39 18.14
CA SER A 171 -9.65 3.81 17.97
C SER A 171 -10.86 4.55 17.40
N LEU A 172 -11.21 5.66 18.03
CA LEU A 172 -12.23 6.60 17.52
C LEU A 172 -11.60 7.79 16.82
N ASP A 173 -10.28 7.94 16.89
CA ASP A 173 -9.54 8.99 16.20
C ASP A 173 -9.45 8.67 14.71
N HIS A 174 -9.73 9.68 13.88
CA HIS A 174 -9.58 9.55 12.44
C HIS A 174 -8.13 9.33 12.03
N CYS A 175 -7.20 10.07 12.63
CA CYS A 175 -5.77 9.92 12.39
C CYS A 175 -5.03 9.72 13.72
N VAL A 176 -4.12 8.72 13.74
CA VAL A 176 -3.24 8.45 14.88
C VAL A 176 -1.79 8.51 14.41
N ASN A 177 -1.00 9.31 15.10
CA ASN A 177 0.40 9.49 14.78
C ASN A 177 1.23 8.22 15.04
N SER A 178 2.18 7.97 14.15
CA SER A 178 3.25 7.00 14.32
C SER A 178 4.35 7.54 15.25
N ASN A 179 5.32 6.70 15.56
CA ASN A 179 6.54 7.11 16.28
C ASN A 179 7.75 7.26 15.34
N SER A 180 7.52 7.58 14.05
CA SER A 180 8.61 7.78 13.10
C SER A 180 9.39 9.06 13.36
N LYS A 181 10.58 9.15 12.76
CA LYS A 181 11.33 10.39 12.62
C LYS A 181 10.64 11.36 11.66
N PHE A 182 11.15 12.59 11.61
CA PHE A 182 10.70 13.64 10.71
C PHE A 182 11.59 13.73 9.48
N TYR A 183 10.99 13.93 8.31
CA TYR A 183 11.69 14.00 7.01
C TYR A 183 11.33 15.30 6.30
N LYS A 184 12.27 15.87 5.54
CA LYS A 184 12.07 17.15 4.85
C LYS A 184 11.57 16.96 3.42
N VAL A 185 11.02 18.01 2.86
CA VAL A 185 10.76 18.08 1.42
C VAL A 185 12.08 17.87 0.66
N GLY A 186 12.08 16.98 -0.33
CA GLY A 186 13.27 16.61 -1.11
C GLY A 186 13.96 15.33 -0.62
N ASP A 187 13.76 14.90 0.64
CA ASP A 187 14.32 13.66 1.16
C ASP A 187 13.60 12.46 0.56
N TRP A 188 14.37 11.46 0.10
CA TRP A 188 13.82 10.15 -0.22
C TRP A 188 13.61 9.36 1.07
N VAL A 189 12.39 8.87 1.26
CA VAL A 189 12.00 8.06 2.42
C VAL A 189 11.53 6.69 1.93
N SER A 190 12.04 5.63 2.56
CA SER A 190 11.61 4.25 2.28
C SER A 190 10.44 3.91 3.19
N GLY A 191 9.31 3.56 2.59
CA GLY A 191 8.10 3.10 3.28
C GLY A 191 7.80 1.64 2.95
N SER A 192 7.20 0.94 3.90
CA SER A 192 6.64 -0.38 3.70
C SER A 192 5.38 -0.54 4.54
N VAL A 193 4.42 -1.30 4.02
CA VAL A 193 3.25 -1.74 4.79
C VAL A 193 3.12 -3.25 4.69
N GLU A 194 2.95 -3.91 5.82
CA GLU A 194 2.63 -5.33 5.90
C GLU A 194 1.17 -5.49 6.27
N VAL A 195 0.43 -6.28 5.48
CA VAL A 195 -1.00 -6.53 5.64
C VAL A 195 -1.26 -8.01 5.74
N TYR A 196 -1.92 -8.43 6.81
CA TYR A 196 -2.27 -9.82 7.09
C TYR A 196 -3.81 -9.96 7.23
N GLY A 197 -4.52 -9.68 6.12
CA GLY A 197 -5.99 -9.66 6.09
C GLY A 197 -6.56 -8.69 7.12
N ASP A 198 -7.56 -9.13 7.86
CA ASP A 198 -8.19 -8.38 8.95
C ASP A 198 -7.51 -8.55 10.33
N SER A 199 -6.38 -9.25 10.39
CA SER A 199 -5.73 -9.56 11.67
C SER A 199 -4.71 -8.53 12.11
N LEU A 200 -3.83 -8.08 11.20
CA LEU A 200 -2.68 -7.23 11.55
C LEU A 200 -2.24 -6.38 10.37
N VAL A 201 -1.95 -5.12 10.62
CA VAL A 201 -1.25 -4.22 9.70
C VAL A 201 -0.11 -3.51 10.42
N ARG A 202 1.05 -3.35 9.74
CA ARG A 202 2.20 -2.62 10.23
C ARG A 202 2.63 -1.57 9.23
N HIS A 203 2.90 -0.37 9.70
CA HIS A 203 3.58 0.67 8.95
C HIS A 203 5.07 0.68 9.33
N ILE A 204 5.92 0.71 8.32
CA ILE A 204 7.38 0.62 8.47
C ILE A 204 7.99 1.80 7.71
N ILE A 205 8.84 2.57 8.38
CA ILE A 205 9.58 3.70 7.79
C ILE A 205 11.07 3.48 8.04
N GLU A 206 11.89 3.53 6.98
CA GLU A 206 13.34 3.29 6.99
C GLU A 206 13.73 1.98 7.71
N GLY A 207 12.87 0.96 7.62
CA GLY A 207 13.09 -0.36 8.23
C GLY A 207 12.55 -0.51 9.65
N ASP A 208 12.17 0.57 10.31
CA ASP A 208 11.60 0.56 11.65
C ASP A 208 10.07 0.43 11.60
N THR A 209 9.47 -0.48 12.37
CA THR A 209 8.02 -0.53 12.57
C THR A 209 7.59 0.66 13.42
N VAL A 210 6.89 1.61 12.80
CA VAL A 210 6.51 2.88 13.43
C VAL A 210 5.07 2.91 13.92
N LEU A 211 4.22 2.00 13.42
CA LEU A 211 2.83 1.86 13.86
C LEU A 211 2.35 0.43 13.59
N THR A 212 1.55 -0.09 14.51
CA THR A 212 0.88 -1.40 14.38
C THR A 212 -0.57 -1.29 14.83
N TYR A 213 -1.48 -1.88 14.06
CA TYR A 213 -2.90 -1.94 14.39
C TYR A 213 -3.52 -3.26 13.91
N THR A 214 -4.70 -3.57 14.44
CA THR A 214 -5.40 -4.85 14.23
C THR A 214 -6.87 -4.64 13.98
N LYS A 215 -7.56 -5.70 13.56
CA LYS A 215 -9.01 -5.78 13.40
C LYS A 215 -9.61 -4.58 12.64
N PRO A 216 -9.13 -4.28 11.43
CA PRO A 216 -9.72 -3.24 10.61
C PRO A 216 -11.16 -3.59 10.24
N ILE A 217 -12.05 -2.61 10.41
CA ILE A 217 -13.48 -2.75 10.12
C ILE A 217 -14.00 -1.55 9.32
N ILE A 218 -15.14 -1.72 8.66
CA ILE A 218 -15.93 -0.60 8.18
C ILE A 218 -16.44 0.19 9.39
N GLY A 219 -16.21 1.49 9.41
CA GLY A 219 -16.64 2.38 10.48
C GLY A 219 -18.13 2.72 10.43
N GLY A 220 -18.62 3.33 11.50
CA GLY A 220 -20.00 3.82 11.58
C GLY A 220 -20.22 5.17 10.87
N GLY A 221 -19.17 5.83 10.39
CA GLY A 221 -19.16 7.10 9.69
C GLY A 221 -17.88 7.33 8.93
N TYR A 222 -17.78 8.44 8.21
CA TYR A 222 -16.64 8.69 7.31
C TYR A 222 -15.37 9.14 8.04
N VAL A 223 -15.51 9.96 9.09
CA VAL A 223 -14.38 10.47 9.89
C VAL A 223 -14.63 10.14 11.36
N GLY A 224 -13.88 9.20 11.91
CA GLY A 224 -13.98 8.81 13.30
C GLY A 224 -15.40 8.43 13.74
N GLY A 225 -15.70 8.58 15.01
CA GLY A 225 -17.00 8.17 15.58
C GLY A 225 -18.17 9.14 15.35
N GLY A 226 -18.05 10.21 14.57
CA GLY A 226 -19.07 11.26 14.59
C GLY A 226 -19.44 11.98 13.30
N PHE A 227 -18.61 11.90 12.26
CA PHE A 227 -18.90 12.59 11.00
C PHE A 227 -19.61 11.67 10.01
N GLY A 228 -20.77 12.10 9.52
CA GLY A 228 -21.55 11.36 8.55
C GLY A 228 -20.79 11.12 7.23
N TRP A 229 -21.25 10.16 6.46
CA TRP A 229 -20.69 9.78 5.16
C TRP A 229 -20.65 10.93 4.15
N SER A 230 -21.58 11.87 4.26
CA SER A 230 -21.62 13.08 3.41
C SER A 230 -20.39 13.98 3.54
N PHE A 231 -19.61 13.85 4.62
CA PHE A 231 -18.37 14.62 4.81
C PHE A 231 -17.31 14.28 3.73
N GLY A 232 -17.29 13.04 3.24
CA GLY A 232 -16.43 12.62 2.12
C GLY A 232 -17.14 12.69 0.76
N HIS A 233 -18.21 13.45 0.63
CA HIS A 233 -19.06 13.52 -0.56
C HIS A 233 -19.63 12.16 -1.01
N ILE A 234 -19.89 11.25 -0.06
CA ILE A 234 -20.56 9.97 -0.29
C ILE A 234 -22.06 10.19 -0.16
N THR A 235 -22.78 10.01 -1.27
CA THR A 235 -24.24 10.21 -1.33
C THR A 235 -25.03 8.93 -1.08
N ASP A 236 -24.51 7.79 -1.51
CA ASP A 236 -25.09 6.45 -1.22
C ASP A 236 -24.48 5.87 0.06
N SER A 237 -24.74 6.53 1.18
CA SER A 237 -24.21 6.12 2.48
C SER A 237 -24.76 4.79 2.98
N LEU A 238 -25.94 4.36 2.53
CA LEU A 238 -26.56 3.09 2.96
C LEU A 238 -25.70 1.87 2.62
N VAL A 239 -24.96 1.91 1.52
CA VAL A 239 -23.98 0.85 1.16
C VAL A 239 -22.96 0.62 2.27
N TRP A 240 -22.50 1.68 2.92
CA TRP A 240 -21.50 1.63 3.98
C TRP A 240 -22.12 1.42 5.36
N ILE A 241 -23.24 2.05 5.66
CA ILE A 241 -23.99 1.87 6.91
C ILE A 241 -24.35 0.39 7.11
N ASN A 242 -24.83 -0.28 6.06
CA ASN A 242 -25.19 -1.68 6.10
C ASN A 242 -23.97 -2.61 6.28
N LYS A 243 -22.76 -2.12 6.05
CA LYS A 243 -21.49 -2.85 6.25
C LYS A 243 -20.78 -2.46 7.54
N ALA A 244 -21.33 -1.55 8.34
CA ALA A 244 -20.68 -1.11 9.58
C ALA A 244 -20.29 -2.32 10.46
N ASN A 245 -19.10 -2.25 11.06
CA ASN A 245 -18.47 -3.30 11.87
C ASN A 245 -18.11 -4.60 11.11
N THR A 246 -18.20 -4.63 9.77
CA THR A 246 -17.70 -5.79 9.02
C THR A 246 -16.18 -5.71 8.88
N PRO A 247 -15.46 -6.86 9.04
CA PRO A 247 -14.01 -6.89 8.87
C PRO A 247 -13.56 -6.53 7.44
N LEU A 248 -12.47 -5.79 7.34
CA LEU A 248 -11.78 -5.52 6.08
C LEU A 248 -10.74 -6.61 5.84
N THR A 249 -11.09 -7.62 5.04
CA THR A 249 -10.24 -8.79 4.79
C THR A 249 -9.34 -8.64 3.57
N GLU A 250 -9.74 -7.78 2.62
CA GLU A 250 -9.03 -7.49 1.38
C GLU A 250 -9.45 -6.12 0.83
N GLY A 251 -8.72 -5.61 -0.13
CA GLY A 251 -9.05 -4.39 -0.85
C GLY A 251 -7.94 -3.95 -1.80
N TYR A 252 -8.15 -2.82 -2.44
CA TYR A 252 -7.21 -2.27 -3.41
C TYR A 252 -6.10 -1.48 -2.71
N ILE A 253 -4.99 -1.31 -3.41
CA ILE A 253 -3.90 -0.43 -2.99
C ILE A 253 -4.00 0.84 -3.83
N ALA A 254 -3.92 2.02 -3.19
CA ALA A 254 -3.91 3.27 -3.92
C ALA A 254 -2.83 4.22 -3.40
N LEU A 255 -2.34 5.09 -4.29
CA LEU A 255 -1.41 6.18 -3.97
C LEU A 255 -2.15 7.51 -4.17
N GLN A 256 -2.00 8.40 -3.21
CA GLN A 256 -2.80 9.63 -3.11
C GLN A 256 -2.13 10.83 -3.78
N ALA A 257 -2.98 11.69 -4.35
CA ALA A 257 -2.68 13.04 -4.84
C ALA A 257 -3.53 14.05 -4.04
N GLU A 258 -2.89 14.80 -3.14
CA GLU A 258 -3.56 15.64 -2.13
C GLU A 258 -3.06 17.08 -2.12
N SER A 259 -2.85 17.66 -3.31
CA SER A 259 -2.42 19.05 -3.54
C SER A 259 -0.91 19.36 -3.39
N GLN A 260 -0.11 18.47 -2.79
CA GLN A 260 1.35 18.59 -2.75
C GLN A 260 1.98 17.67 -3.80
N PRO A 261 2.91 18.15 -4.63
CA PRO A 261 3.66 17.27 -5.52
C PRO A 261 4.46 16.23 -4.75
N VAL A 262 4.39 14.97 -5.20
CA VAL A 262 5.12 13.84 -4.60
C VAL A 262 5.59 12.89 -5.69
N ASP A 263 6.82 12.40 -5.55
CA ASP A 263 7.41 11.36 -6.40
C ASP A 263 7.38 10.02 -5.68
N PHE A 264 7.02 8.95 -6.40
CA PHE A 264 7.09 7.57 -5.93
C PHE A 264 7.98 6.74 -6.86
N ARG A 265 8.75 5.81 -6.31
CA ARG A 265 9.54 4.83 -7.05
C ARG A 265 9.68 3.51 -6.29
N LYS A 266 10.17 2.46 -6.95
CA LYS A 266 10.39 1.13 -6.35
C LYS A 266 9.14 0.60 -5.65
N ILE A 267 7.99 0.75 -6.29
CA ILE A 267 6.71 0.27 -5.78
C ILE A 267 6.63 -1.22 -6.10
N GLU A 268 6.82 -2.07 -5.10
CA GLU A 268 6.89 -3.52 -5.25
C GLU A 268 6.06 -4.22 -4.20
N ILE A 269 5.48 -5.35 -4.57
CA ILE A 269 4.64 -6.18 -3.70
C ILE A 269 5.22 -7.57 -3.56
N LEU A 270 5.17 -8.12 -2.35
CA LEU A 270 5.33 -9.54 -2.05
C LEU A 270 3.96 -10.10 -1.66
N ASN A 271 3.36 -10.89 -2.55
CA ASN A 271 2.10 -11.55 -2.25
C ASN A 271 2.36 -12.74 -1.30
N LEU A 272 1.63 -12.78 -0.20
CA LEU A 272 1.76 -13.82 0.83
C LEU A 272 0.65 -14.89 0.72
N VAL A 273 -0.16 -14.86 -0.35
CA VAL A 273 -1.22 -15.85 -0.64
C VAL A 273 -0.77 -16.81 -1.72
N GLY A 274 -0.71 -18.09 -1.43
CA GLY A 274 -0.30 -19.08 -2.42
C GLY A 274 -0.46 -20.54 -1.97
N CYS A 275 0.14 -21.44 -2.74
CA CYS A 275 0.15 -22.86 -2.39
C CYS A 275 1.07 -23.14 -1.19
N MET A 276 0.49 -23.61 -0.10
CA MET A 276 1.24 -24.00 1.12
C MET A 276 1.46 -25.51 1.25
N ASP A 277 1.19 -26.29 0.19
CA ASP A 277 1.51 -27.71 0.16
C ASP A 277 2.99 -27.93 -0.20
N PRO A 278 3.84 -28.46 0.70
CA PRO A 278 5.26 -28.66 0.41
C PRO A 278 5.54 -29.61 -0.77
N LYS A 279 4.54 -30.41 -1.19
CA LYS A 279 4.67 -31.32 -2.34
C LYS A 279 4.43 -30.62 -3.68
N ALA A 280 3.86 -29.42 -3.68
CA ALA A 280 3.60 -28.67 -4.90
C ALA A 280 4.86 -28.01 -5.44
N LYS A 281 5.03 -27.99 -6.77
CA LYS A 281 6.19 -27.35 -7.45
C LYS A 281 6.33 -25.87 -7.16
N ASN A 282 5.25 -25.19 -6.85
CA ASN A 282 5.19 -23.75 -6.59
C ASN A 282 4.94 -23.40 -5.10
N TYR A 283 5.25 -24.34 -4.21
CA TYR A 283 5.31 -24.06 -2.77
C TYR A 283 6.33 -22.95 -2.47
N LYS A 284 5.97 -22.02 -1.59
CA LYS A 284 6.88 -21.00 -1.05
C LYS A 284 6.74 -20.94 0.47
N PRO A 285 7.85 -21.00 1.22
CA PRO A 285 7.80 -21.02 2.68
C PRO A 285 7.35 -19.69 3.31
N TYR A 286 7.35 -18.59 2.54
CA TYR A 286 6.89 -17.28 2.99
C TYR A 286 5.38 -17.04 2.82
N TYR A 287 4.64 -17.95 2.17
CA TYR A 287 3.19 -17.84 2.13
C TYR A 287 2.60 -18.03 3.53
N VAL A 288 1.68 -17.17 3.93
CA VAL A 288 1.01 -17.21 5.23
C VAL A 288 -0.49 -17.50 5.11
N LYS A 289 -1.04 -17.38 3.90
CA LYS A 289 -2.43 -17.71 3.57
C LYS A 289 -2.47 -18.73 2.44
N GLY A 290 -3.00 -19.90 2.75
CA GLY A 290 -3.12 -21.00 1.78
C GLY A 290 -4.22 -20.75 0.75
N ASP A 291 -3.91 -21.01 -0.51
CA ASP A 291 -4.86 -21.11 -1.61
C ASP A 291 -4.58 -22.41 -2.40
N LYS A 292 -5.38 -23.44 -2.14
CA LYS A 292 -5.21 -24.75 -2.75
C LYS A 292 -5.41 -24.73 -4.28
N SER A 293 -6.21 -23.79 -4.80
CA SER A 293 -6.46 -23.67 -6.23
C SER A 293 -5.22 -23.25 -7.02
N LYS A 294 -4.24 -22.65 -6.33
CA LYS A 294 -2.96 -22.24 -6.90
C LYS A 294 -1.90 -23.32 -6.91
N CYS A 295 -2.12 -24.49 -6.29
CA CYS A 295 -1.12 -25.55 -6.25
C CYS A 295 -0.90 -26.18 -7.62
N LYS A 296 0.38 -26.38 -7.98
CA LYS A 296 0.82 -27.05 -9.21
C LYS A 296 1.62 -28.30 -8.82
N TYR A 297 1.19 -29.46 -9.30
CA TYR A 297 1.83 -30.74 -9.03
C TYR A 297 2.58 -31.27 -10.24
#